data_28dc60a735a479257f7380221dc66052
#
_entry.id   28dc60a735a479257f7380221dc66052
#
_cell.length_a   1.000
_cell.length_b   1.000
_cell.length_c   1.000
_cell.angle_alpha   90.00
_cell.angle_beta   90.00
_cell.angle_gamma   90.00
#
_symmetry.space_group_name_H-M   'P 1'
#
loop_
_entity.id
_entity.type
_entity.pdbx_description
1 polymer ?
#
loop_
_entity_poly.entity_id
_entity_poly.type
_entity_poly.pdbx_seq_one_letter_code
_entity_poly.pdbx_strand_id
1 'polypeptide(L)'
;MLRVEGLTGGYDYKTAVVHQLSFTVEKGSFFALLGPNGSGKTTMIRLLMGTLPVHKGKITLDGRPIQDYSSKELARKTAVMTQENEVGLDFSVEEIVMLGRYPYQRSLFFKNASQEDLVVVEEAMKKTSVLHFRNKPFRLLSGGEKQRVLLAKALAQEPELLFLDEPTNHLDVRHTIELLDLLKELQKTTHLTIVAILHDLNLASIYADQLGLLQNGKLERVYSRLNVDDGLEFSKVYGVNLNFHPHPEVAKTQISLSPTFLQEADSTFSSNIVIEEQKNQLHVLMKQPFRTISAGINGKGLGWSEEWIFSGNEDRSHANSEGALVFPSHKENHPSLLCSFREGNIPIENGKDCCSYAVILSKTPNQKEYHIGLLTDALLTDADLITLLTMVAGVKAKWHFDQSDQSLIAIGALRNKNAEAEQIKCLSEIEKEQIFSYLVKKIEQALKRERDESAVLR
;
A
#
# COMPACT_ATOMS: atom_id res chain seq x y z
N MET A 1 3.61 28.48 -2.50
CA MET A 1 4.33 28.70 -1.23
C MET A 1 5.84 28.50 -1.42
N LEU A 2 6.34 27.29 -1.58
CA LEU A 2 7.77 26.95 -1.80
C LEU A 2 7.98 26.50 -3.25
N ARG A 3 8.91 27.13 -3.97
CA ARG A 3 9.28 26.76 -5.33
C ARG A 3 10.78 26.55 -5.44
N VAL A 4 11.16 25.44 -6.03
CA VAL A 4 12.53 24.99 -6.23
C VAL A 4 12.78 24.82 -7.72
N GLU A 5 13.85 25.42 -8.25
CA GLU A 5 14.17 25.43 -9.67
C GLU A 5 15.65 25.08 -9.87
N GLY A 6 15.93 23.91 -10.48
CA GLY A 6 17.27 23.47 -10.84
C GLY A 6 18.24 23.34 -9.65
N LEU A 7 17.75 23.08 -8.44
CA LEU A 7 18.53 23.07 -7.21
C LEU A 7 19.62 22.01 -7.26
N THR A 8 20.85 22.42 -7.09
CA THR A 8 22.03 21.57 -6.94
C THR A 8 22.82 22.05 -5.72
N GLY A 9 23.22 21.16 -4.84
CA GLY A 9 23.96 21.52 -3.62
C GLY A 9 24.35 20.31 -2.77
N GLY A 10 25.05 20.58 -1.68
CA GLY A 10 25.58 19.55 -0.76
C GLY A 10 26.15 20.15 0.51
N TYR A 11 26.99 19.40 1.20
CA TYR A 11 27.59 19.81 2.47
C TYR A 11 28.74 20.84 2.30
N ASP A 12 29.38 20.84 1.16
CA ASP A 12 30.43 21.78 0.79
C ASP A 12 30.21 22.29 -0.66
N TYR A 13 31.00 23.27 -1.10
CA TYR A 13 30.90 23.84 -2.45
C TYR A 13 31.50 22.95 -3.55
N LYS A 14 32.11 21.80 -3.21
CA LYS A 14 32.81 20.94 -4.19
C LYS A 14 31.97 19.73 -4.57
N THR A 15 31.24 19.17 -3.60
CA THR A 15 30.54 17.89 -3.73
C THR A 15 29.03 18.10 -3.63
N ALA A 16 28.34 17.98 -4.74
CA ALA A 16 26.88 18.01 -4.74
C ALA A 16 26.31 16.65 -4.32
N VAL A 17 25.32 16.66 -3.46
CA VAL A 17 24.56 15.48 -3.04
C VAL A 17 23.20 15.44 -3.75
N VAL A 18 22.62 16.60 -4.03
CA VAL A 18 21.39 16.73 -4.82
C VAL A 18 21.66 17.47 -6.12
N HIS A 19 20.95 17.07 -7.19
CA HIS A 19 21.23 17.47 -8.55
C HIS A 19 19.95 17.90 -9.28
N GLN A 20 19.90 19.19 -9.69
CA GLN A 20 18.87 19.75 -10.58
C GLN A 20 17.43 19.52 -10.15
N LEU A 21 17.15 19.54 -8.82
CA LEU A 21 15.80 19.36 -8.31
C LEU A 21 14.90 20.54 -8.72
N SER A 22 13.70 20.21 -9.21
CA SER A 22 12.66 21.21 -9.53
C SER A 22 11.29 20.70 -9.12
N PHE A 23 10.62 21.43 -8.24
CA PHE A 23 9.27 21.12 -7.77
C PHE A 23 8.64 22.33 -7.08
N THR A 24 7.34 22.23 -6.83
CA THR A 24 6.57 23.28 -6.13
C THR A 24 5.73 22.63 -5.03
N VAL A 25 5.71 23.28 -3.86
CA VAL A 25 4.83 22.92 -2.74
C VAL A 25 3.85 24.07 -2.55
N GLU A 26 2.57 23.77 -2.72
CA GLU A 26 1.51 24.76 -2.58
C GLU A 26 1.27 25.14 -1.11
N LYS A 27 0.72 26.33 -0.86
CA LYS A 27 0.39 26.75 0.50
C LYS A 27 -0.70 25.85 1.09
N GLY A 28 -0.50 25.43 2.32
CA GLY A 28 -1.43 24.55 3.03
C GLY A 28 -1.45 23.10 2.51
N SER A 29 -0.46 22.68 1.72
CA SER A 29 -0.33 21.28 1.28
C SER A 29 0.63 20.48 2.16
N PHE A 30 0.46 19.16 2.16
CA PHE A 30 1.37 18.20 2.77
C PHE A 30 2.17 17.49 1.66
N PHE A 31 3.44 17.82 1.54
CA PHE A 31 4.39 17.20 0.62
C PHE A 31 5.23 16.15 1.35
N ALA A 32 5.16 14.90 0.95
CA ALA A 32 6.02 13.84 1.48
C ALA A 32 7.19 13.55 0.52
N LEU A 33 8.40 13.49 1.06
CA LEU A 33 9.61 13.11 0.33
C LEU A 33 9.92 11.64 0.62
N LEU A 34 9.96 10.84 -0.44
CA LEU A 34 10.21 9.40 -0.43
C LEU A 34 11.53 9.09 -1.13
N GLY A 35 12.09 7.92 -0.84
CA GLY A 35 13.29 7.39 -1.48
C GLY A 35 14.13 6.56 -0.53
N PRO A 36 15.06 5.73 -1.03
CA PRO A 36 15.91 4.87 -0.22
C PRO A 36 16.86 5.68 0.68
N ASN A 37 17.46 5.01 1.66
CA ASN A 37 18.48 5.64 2.50
C ASN A 37 19.66 6.09 1.64
N GLY A 38 20.22 7.27 1.96
CA GLY A 38 21.30 7.87 1.17
C GLY A 38 20.88 8.57 -0.12
N SER A 39 19.58 8.62 -0.46
CA SER A 39 19.12 9.31 -1.68
C SER A 39 19.23 10.84 -1.65
N GLY A 40 19.54 11.44 -0.48
CA GLY A 40 19.73 12.89 -0.34
C GLY A 40 18.56 13.64 0.30
N LYS A 41 17.56 12.95 0.89
CA LYS A 41 16.36 13.57 1.47
C LYS A 41 16.66 14.61 2.56
N THR A 42 17.44 14.24 3.58
CA THR A 42 17.85 15.16 4.65
C THR A 42 18.69 16.33 4.11
N THR A 43 19.58 16.06 3.13
CA THR A 43 20.37 17.11 2.46
C THR A 43 19.44 18.09 1.74
N MET A 44 18.42 17.60 1.04
CA MET A 44 17.44 18.46 0.39
C MET A 44 16.71 19.35 1.41
N ILE A 45 16.19 18.80 2.52
CA ILE A 45 15.55 19.62 3.57
C ILE A 45 16.52 20.70 4.09
N ARG A 46 17.78 20.35 4.37
CA ARG A 46 18.78 21.31 4.87
C ARG A 46 19.08 22.41 3.85
N LEU A 47 19.09 22.10 2.53
CA LEU A 47 19.21 23.11 1.48
C LEU A 47 17.99 24.03 1.42
N LEU A 48 16.77 23.47 1.55
CA LEU A 48 15.51 24.25 1.56
C LEU A 48 15.41 25.19 2.77
N MET A 49 16.04 24.82 3.88
CA MET A 49 16.16 25.65 5.07
C MET A 49 17.27 26.70 4.97
N GLY A 50 18.08 26.70 3.91
CA GLY A 50 19.23 27.60 3.78
C GLY A 50 20.40 27.30 4.70
N THR A 51 20.46 26.09 5.32
CA THR A 51 21.55 25.68 6.23
C THR A 51 22.72 25.04 5.51
N LEU A 52 22.57 24.65 4.25
CA LEU A 52 23.61 24.13 3.39
C LEU A 52 23.82 25.02 2.14
N PRO A 53 25.04 25.03 1.56
CA PRO A 53 25.34 25.84 0.41
C PRO A 53 24.64 25.36 -0.87
N VAL A 54 23.94 26.27 -1.53
CA VAL A 54 23.36 26.06 -2.86
C VAL A 54 24.44 26.38 -3.93
N HIS A 55 24.74 25.38 -4.78
CA HIS A 55 25.72 25.54 -5.85
C HIS A 55 25.07 26.15 -7.10
N LYS A 56 23.88 25.68 -7.47
CA LYS A 56 23.09 26.14 -8.63
C LYS A 56 21.60 26.05 -8.31
N GLY A 57 20.83 26.80 -9.07
CA GLY A 57 19.38 26.83 -8.95
C GLY A 57 18.88 27.90 -7.99
N LYS A 58 17.58 27.89 -7.74
CA LYS A 58 16.90 28.90 -6.95
C LYS A 58 15.85 28.26 -6.05
N ILE A 59 15.75 28.74 -4.82
CA ILE A 59 14.69 28.40 -3.88
C ILE A 59 13.96 29.70 -3.54
N THR A 60 12.64 29.71 -3.72
CA THR A 60 11.80 30.85 -3.37
C THR A 60 10.73 30.44 -2.37
N LEU A 61 10.52 31.28 -1.37
CA LEU A 61 9.44 31.16 -0.40
C LEU A 61 8.52 32.39 -0.57
N ASP A 62 7.24 32.18 -0.83
CA ASP A 62 6.26 33.24 -1.16
C ASP A 62 6.74 34.20 -2.28
N GLY A 63 7.41 33.63 -3.29
CA GLY A 63 7.92 34.38 -4.44
C GLY A 63 9.24 35.14 -4.19
N ARG A 64 9.74 35.20 -2.94
CA ARG A 64 11.01 35.84 -2.58
C ARG A 64 12.12 34.78 -2.46
N PRO A 65 13.32 35.00 -3.01
CA PRO A 65 14.46 34.08 -2.83
C PRO A 65 14.81 33.90 -1.34
N ILE A 66 15.14 32.66 -0.93
CA ILE A 66 15.45 32.41 0.49
C ILE A 66 16.69 33.17 0.97
N GLN A 67 17.63 33.45 0.09
CA GLN A 67 18.85 34.24 0.40
C GLN A 67 18.55 35.70 0.75
N ASP A 68 17.40 36.23 0.33
CA ASP A 68 16.98 37.59 0.59
C ASP A 68 16.30 37.76 1.97
N TYR A 69 15.97 36.66 2.63
CA TYR A 69 15.50 36.68 4.00
C TYR A 69 16.67 36.76 4.99
N SER A 70 16.56 37.60 6.02
CA SER A 70 17.42 37.45 7.17
C SER A 70 17.14 36.12 7.88
N SER A 71 18.14 35.57 8.58
CA SER A 71 17.97 34.32 9.33
C SER A 71 16.78 34.37 10.29
N LYS A 72 16.50 35.55 10.87
CA LYS A 72 15.39 35.77 11.79
C LYS A 72 14.03 35.81 11.09
N GLU A 73 13.93 36.44 9.93
CA GLU A 73 12.74 36.43 9.10
C GLU A 73 12.41 35.02 8.61
N LEU A 74 13.42 34.29 8.11
CA LEU A 74 13.23 32.93 7.65
C LEU A 74 12.79 32.00 8.80
N ALA A 75 13.41 32.13 9.97
CA ALA A 75 13.05 31.38 11.16
C ALA A 75 11.68 31.70 11.72
N ARG A 76 11.05 32.84 11.40
CA ARG A 76 9.65 33.10 11.73
C ARG A 76 8.64 32.48 10.76
N LYS A 77 9.09 32.19 9.54
CA LYS A 77 8.25 31.57 8.51
C LYS A 77 8.38 30.06 8.43
N THR A 78 9.54 29.54 8.81
CA THR A 78 9.86 28.10 8.66
C THR A 78 10.30 27.53 10.00
N ALA A 79 9.77 26.38 10.35
CA ALA A 79 10.26 25.59 11.48
C ALA A 79 10.72 24.21 11.00
N VAL A 80 11.58 23.58 11.79
CA VAL A 80 12.07 22.23 11.53
C VAL A 80 11.95 21.37 12.78
N MET A 81 11.55 20.14 12.55
CA MET A 81 11.64 19.06 13.52
C MET A 81 12.65 18.05 12.98
N THR A 82 13.85 18.04 13.59
CA THR A 82 14.97 17.16 13.22
C THR A 82 14.93 15.87 14.01
N GLN A 83 15.56 14.82 13.48
CA GLN A 83 15.67 13.50 14.10
C GLN A 83 16.58 13.49 15.34
N GLU A 84 17.63 14.35 15.38
CA GLU A 84 18.60 14.38 16.47
C GLU A 84 18.10 15.17 17.67
N ASN A 85 17.96 14.50 18.81
CA ASN A 85 17.32 15.04 20.00
C ASN A 85 18.07 14.70 21.30
N GLU A 86 19.36 14.57 21.25
CA GLU A 86 20.16 14.55 22.49
C GLU A 86 20.29 15.97 23.04
N VAL A 87 19.24 16.40 23.73
CA VAL A 87 19.36 17.59 24.63
C VAL A 87 20.06 17.10 25.87
N GLY A 88 21.38 17.27 25.90
CA GLY A 88 22.23 16.84 27.02
C GLY A 88 22.02 17.62 28.33
N LEU A 89 21.01 18.49 28.40
CA LEU A 89 20.68 19.32 29.56
C LEU A 89 19.32 18.93 30.14
N ASP A 90 19.17 19.09 31.47
CA ASP A 90 17.93 18.81 32.22
C ASP A 90 16.88 19.91 32.04
N PHE A 91 16.46 20.14 30.77
CA PHE A 91 15.36 21.08 30.49
C PHE A 91 14.01 20.46 30.77
N SER A 92 13.10 21.25 31.34
CA SER A 92 11.68 20.92 31.39
C SER A 92 11.04 20.98 30.01
N VAL A 93 9.88 20.36 29.85
CA VAL A 93 9.10 20.39 28.59
C VAL A 93 8.81 21.85 28.20
N GLU A 94 8.42 22.71 29.14
CA GLU A 94 8.15 24.14 28.86
C GLU A 94 9.39 24.87 28.35
N GLU A 95 10.54 24.63 28.92
CA GLU A 95 11.81 25.25 28.49
C GLU A 95 12.18 24.81 27.07
N ILE A 96 11.96 23.54 26.72
CA ILE A 96 12.16 23.03 25.35
C ILE A 96 11.22 23.71 24.36
N VAL A 97 9.93 23.82 24.69
CA VAL A 97 8.92 24.45 23.80
C VAL A 97 9.22 25.95 23.67
N MET A 98 9.66 26.60 24.75
CA MET A 98 10.05 28.02 24.76
C MET A 98 11.19 28.33 23.78
N LEU A 99 12.08 27.37 23.48
CA LEU A 99 13.11 27.54 22.46
C LEU A 99 12.52 27.91 21.09
N GLY A 100 11.28 27.48 20.80
CA GLY A 100 10.56 27.85 19.58
C GLY A 100 10.33 29.36 19.46
N ARG A 101 10.32 30.10 20.57
CA ARG A 101 10.12 31.57 20.59
C ARG A 101 11.40 32.37 20.35
N TYR A 102 12.56 31.69 20.21
CA TYR A 102 13.86 32.37 19.99
C TYR A 102 13.85 33.42 18.85
N PRO A 103 13.23 33.21 17.68
CA PRO A 103 13.18 34.18 16.60
C PRO A 103 12.43 35.49 16.95
N TYR A 104 11.60 35.48 18.01
CA TYR A 104 10.82 36.63 18.44
C TYR A 104 11.50 37.44 19.53
N GLN A 105 12.48 36.83 20.22
CA GLN A 105 13.17 37.48 21.34
C GLN A 105 14.12 38.60 20.89
N ARG A 106 14.18 39.66 21.66
CA ARG A 106 15.06 40.82 21.44
C ARG A 106 16.44 40.66 22.11
N SER A 107 16.58 39.77 23.09
CA SER A 107 17.79 39.52 23.90
C SER A 107 18.23 38.07 23.75
N LEU A 108 19.57 37.83 23.88
CA LEU A 108 20.16 36.47 23.86
C LEU A 108 19.89 35.66 25.12
N PHE A 109 19.31 36.25 26.17
CA PHE A 109 19.03 35.59 27.44
C PHE A 109 17.54 35.39 27.67
N PHE A 110 17.09 34.16 27.93
CA PHE A 110 15.72 33.74 28.22
C PHE A 110 15.03 34.42 29.41
N LYS A 111 15.72 35.32 30.12
CA LYS A 111 15.24 35.95 31.37
C LYS A 111 14.00 36.84 31.23
N ASN A 112 13.55 37.14 30.00
CA ASN A 112 12.43 38.03 29.74
C ASN A 112 11.47 37.46 28.66
N ALA A 113 10.96 36.23 28.86
CA ALA A 113 9.84 35.74 28.06
C ALA A 113 8.68 36.72 28.23
N SER A 114 8.12 37.19 27.12
CA SER A 114 6.93 38.06 27.16
C SER A 114 5.70 37.25 27.57
N GLN A 115 4.67 37.93 28.09
CA GLN A 115 3.41 37.26 28.40
C GLN A 115 2.81 36.60 27.12
N GLU A 116 3.02 37.20 25.98
CA GLU A 116 2.62 36.67 24.66
C GLU A 116 3.34 35.36 24.35
N ASP A 117 4.65 35.26 24.59
CA ASP A 117 5.42 34.03 24.37
C ASP A 117 4.90 32.88 25.25
N LEU A 118 4.54 33.15 26.50
CA LEU A 118 3.99 32.15 27.43
C LEU A 118 2.65 31.62 26.93
N VAL A 119 1.77 32.48 26.39
CA VAL A 119 0.48 32.08 25.82
C VAL A 119 0.68 31.17 24.59
N VAL A 120 1.57 31.56 23.66
CA VAL A 120 1.85 30.79 22.45
C VAL A 120 2.44 29.42 22.80
N VAL A 121 3.36 29.37 23.77
CA VAL A 121 3.96 28.11 24.25
C VAL A 121 2.89 27.20 24.87
N GLU A 122 2.03 27.74 25.71
CA GLU A 122 0.93 26.97 26.32
C GLU A 122 -0.04 26.42 25.27
N GLU A 123 -0.41 27.23 24.29
CA GLU A 123 -1.26 26.78 23.18
C GLU A 123 -0.61 25.70 22.34
N ALA A 124 0.69 25.82 22.01
CA ALA A 124 1.43 24.80 21.31
C ALA A 124 1.46 23.48 22.08
N MET A 125 1.68 23.55 23.42
CA MET A 125 1.66 22.37 24.29
C MET A 125 0.25 21.75 24.40
N LYS A 126 -0.81 22.54 24.38
CA LYS A 126 -2.22 22.06 24.33
C LYS A 126 -2.49 21.32 23.03
N LYS A 127 -2.15 21.92 21.88
CA LYS A 127 -2.35 21.33 20.55
C LYS A 127 -1.67 19.98 20.38
N THR A 128 -0.50 19.82 20.98
CA THR A 128 0.27 18.55 20.92
C THR A 128 0.01 17.63 22.12
N SER A 129 -0.93 17.96 23.00
CA SER A 129 -1.33 17.18 24.18
C SER A 129 -0.17 16.91 25.17
N VAL A 130 0.78 17.85 25.31
CA VAL A 130 1.93 17.74 26.23
C VAL A 130 1.89 18.71 27.41
N LEU A 131 0.83 19.49 27.57
CA LEU A 131 0.72 20.50 28.63
C LEU A 131 0.86 19.90 30.04
N HIS A 132 0.33 18.70 30.25
CA HIS A 132 0.41 18.00 31.54
C HIS A 132 1.83 17.56 31.92
N PHE A 133 2.76 17.59 30.97
CA PHE A 133 4.19 17.35 31.21
C PHE A 133 5.00 18.64 31.40
N ARG A 134 4.38 19.79 31.49
CA ARG A 134 5.01 21.13 31.49
C ARG A 134 6.31 21.20 32.29
N ASN A 135 6.27 20.74 33.55
CA ASN A 135 7.38 20.79 34.48
C ASN A 135 8.25 19.52 34.52
N LYS A 136 7.91 18.50 33.71
CA LYS A 136 8.64 17.24 33.68
C LYS A 136 9.95 17.42 32.88
N PRO A 137 11.08 16.87 33.35
CA PRO A 137 12.32 16.86 32.58
C PRO A 137 12.11 16.11 31.23
N PHE A 138 12.51 16.73 30.13
CA PHE A 138 12.35 16.18 28.77
C PHE A 138 12.98 14.80 28.63
N ARG A 139 14.13 14.54 29.24
CA ARG A 139 14.82 13.24 29.19
C ARG A 139 13.99 12.07 29.72
N LEU A 140 13.05 12.33 30.65
CA LEU A 140 12.19 11.32 31.28
C LEU A 140 10.92 10.99 30.48
N LEU A 141 10.78 11.56 29.30
CA LEU A 141 9.66 11.29 28.40
C LEU A 141 9.94 10.04 27.55
N SER A 142 8.87 9.33 27.19
CA SER A 142 8.91 8.29 26.14
C SER A 142 9.22 8.90 24.77
N GLY A 143 9.59 8.05 23.78
CA GLY A 143 9.89 8.51 22.43
C GLY A 143 8.75 9.31 21.79
N GLY A 144 7.51 8.81 21.89
CA GLY A 144 6.33 9.49 21.36
C GLY A 144 6.01 10.81 22.07
N GLU A 145 6.18 10.88 23.40
CA GLU A 145 6.04 12.12 24.17
C GLU A 145 7.09 13.15 23.76
N LYS A 146 8.34 12.72 23.59
CA LYS A 146 9.43 13.59 23.09
C LYS A 146 9.10 14.16 21.72
N GLN A 147 8.63 13.35 20.78
CA GLN A 147 8.26 13.81 19.44
C GLN A 147 7.15 14.86 19.50
N ARG A 148 6.12 14.67 20.34
CA ARG A 148 5.07 15.69 20.54
C ARG A 148 5.60 16.99 21.16
N VAL A 149 6.54 16.92 22.08
CA VAL A 149 7.20 18.11 22.65
C VAL A 149 8.02 18.85 21.57
N LEU A 150 8.72 18.14 20.71
CA LEU A 150 9.47 18.74 19.61
C LEU A 150 8.55 19.36 18.55
N LEU A 151 7.41 18.73 18.29
CA LEU A 151 6.37 19.33 17.47
C LEU A 151 5.81 20.59 18.14
N ALA A 152 5.54 20.58 19.46
CA ALA A 152 5.12 21.77 20.21
C ALA A 152 6.15 22.91 20.08
N LYS A 153 7.45 22.59 20.22
CA LYS A 153 8.53 23.56 20.00
C LYS A 153 8.49 24.16 18.59
N ALA A 154 8.30 23.33 17.55
CA ALA A 154 8.21 23.80 16.18
C ALA A 154 6.95 24.68 15.95
N LEU A 155 5.80 24.30 16.53
CA LEU A 155 4.56 25.06 16.45
C LEU A 155 4.60 26.37 17.26
N ALA A 156 5.33 26.41 18.38
CA ALA A 156 5.54 27.64 19.15
C ALA A 156 6.29 28.72 18.35
N GLN A 157 6.97 28.34 17.28
CA GLN A 157 7.60 29.26 16.33
C GLN A 157 6.59 29.90 15.35
N GLU A 158 5.31 29.48 15.38
CA GLU A 158 4.21 29.94 14.50
C GLU A 158 4.59 29.91 13.00
N PRO A 159 5.10 28.77 12.49
CA PRO A 159 5.59 28.68 11.12
C PRO A 159 4.44 28.65 10.10
N GLU A 160 4.69 29.19 8.89
CA GLU A 160 3.83 28.96 7.72
C GLU A 160 4.25 27.66 6.98
N LEU A 161 5.52 27.24 7.13
CA LEU A 161 6.10 26.03 6.51
C LEU A 161 6.85 25.22 7.56
N LEU A 162 6.44 23.96 7.75
CA LEU A 162 7.02 23.03 8.70
C LEU A 162 7.78 21.93 7.95
N PHE A 163 9.08 21.81 8.23
CA PHE A 163 9.91 20.70 7.76
C PHE A 163 9.98 19.61 8.82
N LEU A 164 9.79 18.36 8.42
CA LEU A 164 9.84 17.19 9.29
C LEU A 164 10.87 16.19 8.73
N ASP A 165 11.95 15.97 9.44
CA ASP A 165 12.98 14.99 9.07
C ASP A 165 12.72 13.69 9.84
N GLU A 166 12.05 12.72 9.19
CA GLU A 166 11.71 11.41 9.73
C GLU A 166 10.92 11.45 11.05
N PRO A 167 9.79 12.17 11.13
CA PRO A 167 9.06 12.44 12.37
C PRO A 167 8.46 11.19 13.02
N THR A 168 8.34 10.09 12.29
CA THR A 168 7.73 8.83 12.72
C THR A 168 8.75 7.78 13.17
N ASN A 169 10.05 8.07 13.08
CA ASN A 169 11.08 7.12 13.48
C ASN A 169 11.03 6.85 15.01
N HIS A 170 11.22 5.59 15.36
CA HIS A 170 11.20 5.11 16.75
C HIS A 170 9.84 5.26 17.47
N LEU A 171 8.76 5.53 16.73
CA LEU A 171 7.41 5.51 17.23
C LEU A 171 6.75 4.15 16.96
N ASP A 172 5.91 3.70 17.89
CA ASP A 172 5.00 2.61 17.62
C ASP A 172 3.88 3.05 16.67
N VAL A 173 3.09 2.09 16.19
CA VAL A 173 2.01 2.34 15.22
C VAL A 173 1.01 3.38 15.74
N ARG A 174 0.61 3.27 17.03
CA ARG A 174 -0.36 4.18 17.62
C ARG A 174 0.15 5.63 17.63
N HIS A 175 1.34 5.86 18.16
CA HIS A 175 1.93 7.20 18.25
C HIS A 175 2.22 7.79 16.86
N THR A 176 2.58 6.94 15.90
CA THR A 176 2.76 7.34 14.49
C THR A 176 1.47 7.89 13.89
N ILE A 177 0.36 7.17 14.04
CA ILE A 177 -0.96 7.60 13.54
C ILE A 177 -1.42 8.88 14.25
N GLU A 178 -1.34 8.93 15.59
CA GLU A 178 -1.71 10.12 16.36
C GLU A 178 -0.92 11.37 15.93
N LEU A 179 0.37 11.23 15.61
CA LEU A 179 1.21 12.33 15.12
C LEU A 179 0.78 12.80 13.72
N LEU A 180 0.57 11.85 12.79
CA LEU A 180 0.18 12.19 11.42
C LEU A 180 -1.24 12.77 11.34
N ASP A 181 -2.17 12.26 12.16
CA ASP A 181 -3.52 12.81 12.30
C ASP A 181 -3.48 14.25 12.80
N LEU A 182 -2.67 14.53 13.83
CA LEU A 182 -2.47 15.89 14.35
C LEU A 182 -1.88 16.82 13.26
N LEU A 183 -0.88 16.35 12.51
CA LEU A 183 -0.30 17.13 11.40
C LEU A 183 -1.33 17.42 10.31
N LYS A 184 -2.18 16.43 9.99
CA LYS A 184 -3.27 16.60 8.99
C LYS A 184 -4.35 17.54 9.48
N GLU A 185 -4.69 17.50 10.77
CA GLU A 185 -5.61 18.46 11.41
C GLU A 185 -5.04 19.89 11.37
N LEU A 186 -3.78 20.06 11.77
CA LEU A 186 -3.11 21.37 11.72
C LEU A 186 -3.05 21.92 10.29
N GLN A 187 -2.72 21.08 9.30
CA GLN A 187 -2.76 21.47 7.89
C GLN A 187 -4.12 22.03 7.50
N LYS A 188 -5.20 21.34 7.86
CA LYS A 188 -6.57 21.74 7.49
C LYS A 188 -7.06 22.99 8.23
N THR A 189 -6.76 23.10 9.53
CA THR A 189 -7.31 24.16 10.38
C THR A 189 -6.50 25.44 10.35
N THR A 190 -5.18 25.37 10.18
CA THR A 190 -4.29 26.53 10.21
C THR A 190 -3.65 26.85 8.85
N HIS A 191 -3.95 26.05 7.80
CA HIS A 191 -3.32 26.15 6.50
C HIS A 191 -1.79 26.00 6.55
N LEU A 192 -1.28 25.23 7.54
CA LEU A 192 0.13 24.94 7.68
C LEU A 192 0.62 24.14 6.46
N THR A 193 1.69 24.60 5.84
CA THR A 193 2.36 23.84 4.78
C THR A 193 3.35 22.89 5.40
N ILE A 194 3.36 21.62 4.98
CA ILE A 194 4.20 20.58 5.56
C ILE A 194 5.07 19.95 4.46
N VAL A 195 6.36 19.81 4.74
CA VAL A 195 7.31 19.03 3.94
C VAL A 195 7.95 17.99 4.86
N ALA A 196 7.64 16.71 4.65
CA ALA A 196 8.08 15.64 5.54
C ALA A 196 8.84 14.55 4.78
N ILE A 197 9.93 14.06 5.37
CA ILE A 197 10.53 12.79 4.97
C ILE A 197 9.77 11.67 5.66
N LEU A 198 9.20 10.76 4.89
CA LEU A 198 8.52 9.58 5.40
C LEU A 198 9.17 8.32 4.81
N HIS A 199 9.29 7.27 5.64
CA HIS A 199 9.81 5.97 5.20
C HIS A 199 8.72 4.97 4.86
N ASP A 200 7.58 5.07 5.53
CA ASP A 200 6.42 4.22 5.26
C ASP A 200 5.64 4.75 4.05
N LEU A 201 5.67 3.97 2.97
CA LEU A 201 5.01 4.33 1.71
C LEU A 201 3.49 4.38 1.83
N ASN A 202 2.89 3.53 2.69
CA ASN A 202 1.45 3.52 2.92
C ASN A 202 1.01 4.78 3.67
N LEU A 203 1.73 5.14 4.73
CA LEU A 203 1.47 6.38 5.46
C LEU A 203 1.64 7.61 4.56
N ALA A 204 2.70 7.65 3.75
CA ALA A 204 2.88 8.72 2.79
C ALA A 204 1.74 8.81 1.78
N SER A 205 1.28 7.67 1.24
CA SER A 205 0.13 7.61 0.32
C SER A 205 -1.16 8.12 0.95
N ILE A 206 -1.41 7.81 2.23
CA ILE A 206 -2.64 8.18 2.94
C ILE A 206 -2.64 9.67 3.31
N TYR A 207 -1.56 10.17 3.90
CA TYR A 207 -1.53 11.48 4.54
C TYR A 207 -1.08 12.62 3.62
N ALA A 208 -0.18 12.36 2.67
CA ALA A 208 0.32 13.40 1.79
C ALA A 208 -0.64 13.77 0.65
N ASP A 209 -0.60 15.04 0.27
CA ASP A 209 -1.30 15.57 -0.91
C ASP A 209 -0.43 15.46 -2.16
N GLN A 210 0.91 15.48 -1.97
CA GLN A 210 1.90 15.28 -3.02
C GLN A 210 3.07 14.44 -2.48
N LEU A 211 3.66 13.62 -3.35
CA LEU A 211 4.77 12.75 -3.04
C LEU A 211 5.92 12.98 -4.02
N GLY A 212 7.10 13.30 -3.51
CA GLY A 212 8.32 13.41 -4.30
C GLY A 212 9.17 12.15 -4.14
N LEU A 213 9.52 11.47 -5.22
CA LEU A 213 10.38 10.29 -5.21
C LEU A 213 11.80 10.68 -5.54
N LEU A 214 12.72 10.52 -4.59
CA LEU A 214 14.14 10.90 -4.70
C LEU A 214 15.02 9.66 -4.82
N GLN A 215 15.90 9.63 -5.83
CA GLN A 215 16.91 8.59 -6.01
C GLN A 215 18.25 9.23 -6.40
N ASN A 216 19.34 8.85 -5.73
CA ASN A 216 20.70 9.30 -6.03
C ASN A 216 20.82 10.84 -6.20
N GLY A 217 20.16 11.60 -5.32
CA GLY A 217 20.17 13.06 -5.34
C GLY A 217 19.32 13.70 -6.44
N LYS A 218 18.52 12.93 -7.19
CA LYS A 218 17.62 13.42 -8.23
C LYS A 218 16.18 13.16 -7.85
N LEU A 219 15.30 14.08 -8.20
CA LEU A 219 13.87 13.91 -8.08
C LEU A 219 13.36 13.22 -9.35
N GLU A 220 12.98 11.94 -9.23
CA GLU A 220 12.50 11.17 -10.37
C GLU A 220 11.14 11.72 -10.83
N ARG A 221 10.22 11.88 -9.87
CA ARG A 221 8.88 12.40 -10.16
C ARG A 221 8.20 12.98 -8.93
N VAL A 222 7.23 13.87 -9.14
CA VAL A 222 6.27 14.31 -8.13
C VAL A 222 4.88 13.78 -8.50
N TYR A 223 4.26 13.10 -7.56
CA TYR A 223 2.92 12.51 -7.71
C TYR A 223 1.91 13.32 -6.89
N SER A 224 0.80 13.70 -7.50
CA SER A 224 -0.36 14.22 -6.77
C SER A 224 -1.18 13.08 -6.16
N ARG A 225 -1.07 11.88 -6.72
CA ARG A 225 -1.68 10.64 -6.27
C ARG A 225 -0.92 9.47 -6.84
N LEU A 226 -0.73 8.42 -6.06
CA LEU A 226 -0.19 7.15 -6.54
C LEU A 226 -1.28 6.32 -7.23
N ASN A 227 -0.92 5.70 -8.34
CA ASN A 227 -1.74 4.76 -9.08
C ASN A 227 -1.09 3.36 -9.05
N VAL A 228 -1.83 2.35 -9.45
CA VAL A 228 -1.33 0.97 -9.50
C VAL A 228 -0.10 0.85 -10.42
N ASP A 229 -0.09 1.56 -11.54
CA ASP A 229 0.99 1.52 -12.55
C ASP A 229 2.31 2.15 -12.05
N ASP A 230 2.27 2.98 -11.02
CA ASP A 230 3.48 3.62 -10.46
C ASP A 230 4.37 2.60 -9.70
N GLY A 231 3.84 1.39 -9.40
CA GLY A 231 4.54 0.34 -8.67
C GLY A 231 5.86 -0.09 -9.28
N LEU A 232 5.96 -0.13 -10.61
CA LEU A 232 7.21 -0.49 -11.33
C LEU A 232 8.32 0.54 -11.10
N GLU A 233 8.00 1.84 -11.10
CA GLU A 233 8.98 2.91 -10.86
C GLU A 233 9.48 2.86 -9.42
N PHE A 234 8.57 2.69 -8.46
CA PHE A 234 8.92 2.52 -7.04
C PHE A 234 9.77 1.26 -6.80
N SER A 235 9.42 0.13 -7.43
CA SER A 235 10.20 -1.11 -7.34
C SER A 235 11.64 -0.93 -7.80
N LYS A 236 11.87 -0.22 -8.90
CA LYS A 236 13.21 0.12 -9.41
C LYS A 236 13.97 1.01 -8.44
N VAL A 237 13.33 2.04 -7.89
CA VAL A 237 13.97 2.99 -6.97
C VAL A 237 14.37 2.33 -5.65
N TYR A 238 13.51 1.47 -5.10
CA TYR A 238 13.74 0.80 -3.83
C TYR A 238 14.50 -0.53 -3.96
N GLY A 239 14.64 -1.09 -5.17
CA GLY A 239 15.32 -2.35 -5.43
C GLY A 239 14.59 -3.57 -4.87
N VAL A 240 13.26 -3.49 -4.70
CA VAL A 240 12.40 -4.56 -4.17
C VAL A 240 11.08 -4.59 -4.93
N ASN A 241 10.45 -5.76 -5.00
CA ASN A 241 9.15 -5.89 -5.66
C ASN A 241 8.04 -5.28 -4.80
N LEU A 242 7.44 -4.19 -5.29
CA LEU A 242 6.32 -3.49 -4.67
C LEU A 242 5.07 -3.67 -5.52
N ASN A 243 3.99 -4.10 -4.89
CA ASN A 243 2.69 -4.21 -5.53
C ASN A 243 1.76 -3.12 -5.01
N PHE A 244 1.17 -2.36 -5.92
CA PHE A 244 0.27 -1.27 -5.62
C PHE A 244 -1.17 -1.72 -5.84
N HIS A 245 -2.03 -1.50 -4.84
CA HIS A 245 -3.44 -1.89 -4.86
C HIS A 245 -4.32 -0.74 -4.39
N PRO A 246 -5.60 -0.69 -4.80
CA PRO A 246 -6.56 0.20 -4.15
C PRO A 246 -6.66 -0.12 -2.65
N HIS A 247 -6.64 0.91 -1.80
CA HIS A 247 -6.86 0.72 -0.37
C HIS A 247 -8.34 0.35 -0.11
N PRO A 248 -8.65 -0.63 0.78
CA PRO A 248 -10.01 -1.12 0.96
C PRO A 248 -10.99 -0.09 1.55
N GLU A 249 -10.52 0.87 2.34
CA GLU A 249 -11.39 1.81 3.08
C GLU A 249 -11.27 3.26 2.61
N VAL A 250 -10.15 3.66 2.03
CA VAL A 250 -9.93 5.05 1.59
C VAL A 250 -9.56 5.11 0.12
N ALA A 251 -9.93 6.20 -0.57
CA ALA A 251 -9.65 6.38 -1.99
C ALA A 251 -8.17 6.73 -2.24
N LYS A 252 -7.26 5.87 -1.78
CA LYS A 252 -5.81 5.97 -1.88
C LYS A 252 -5.22 4.63 -2.32
N THR A 253 -3.93 4.61 -2.62
CA THR A 253 -3.21 3.39 -3.01
C THR A 253 -2.51 2.79 -1.79
N GLN A 254 -2.70 1.50 -1.58
CA GLN A 254 -1.98 0.67 -0.62
C GLN A 254 -0.82 -0.05 -1.31
N ILE A 255 0.30 -0.18 -0.62
CA ILE A 255 1.53 -0.77 -1.13
C ILE A 255 1.85 -2.02 -0.31
N SER A 256 2.02 -3.14 -0.99
CA SER A 256 2.43 -4.41 -0.39
C SER A 256 3.78 -4.88 -0.91
N LEU A 257 4.53 -5.56 -0.05
CA LEU A 257 5.83 -6.15 -0.38
C LEU A 257 5.65 -7.57 -0.90
N SER A 258 6.44 -7.94 -1.92
CA SER A 258 6.60 -9.34 -2.33
C SER A 258 7.97 -9.84 -1.86
N PRO A 259 8.02 -10.67 -0.80
CA PRO A 259 9.28 -11.19 -0.28
C PRO A 259 9.98 -12.11 -1.28
N THR A 260 11.29 -11.98 -1.42
CA THR A 260 12.09 -12.79 -2.37
C THR A 260 12.21 -14.26 -1.95
N PHE A 261 12.17 -14.57 -0.64
CA PHE A 261 12.26 -15.94 -0.15
C PHE A 261 11.08 -16.84 -0.55
N LEU A 262 9.96 -16.24 -0.97
CA LEU A 262 8.82 -16.99 -1.51
C LEU A 262 9.00 -17.36 -2.99
N GLN A 263 10.13 -17.05 -3.61
CA GLN A 263 10.37 -17.24 -5.05
C GLN A 263 10.96 -18.64 -5.40
N GLU A 264 11.25 -19.49 -4.40
CA GLU A 264 12.01 -20.76 -4.61
C GLU A 264 11.12 -22.01 -4.73
N ALA A 265 10.03 -21.99 -5.47
CA ALA A 265 9.34 -23.23 -5.76
C ALA A 265 9.20 -23.43 -7.29
N ASP A 266 10.12 -24.19 -7.86
CA ASP A 266 10.03 -24.77 -9.20
C ASP A 266 8.91 -25.83 -9.27
N SER A 267 7.66 -25.46 -9.01
CA SER A 267 6.53 -26.36 -9.19
C SER A 267 5.79 -26.03 -10.47
N THR A 268 5.67 -27.00 -11.35
CA THR A 268 4.77 -26.90 -12.50
C THR A 268 3.33 -26.78 -11.97
N PHE A 269 2.44 -26.18 -12.76
CA PHE A 269 1.01 -26.01 -12.38
C PHE A 269 0.40 -27.33 -11.88
N SER A 270 0.55 -28.41 -12.66
CA SER A 270 0.02 -29.75 -12.32
C SER A 270 0.60 -30.33 -11.04
N SER A 271 1.89 -30.08 -10.74
CA SER A 271 2.52 -30.58 -9.51
C SER A 271 2.10 -29.78 -8.26
N ASN A 272 1.48 -28.62 -8.44
CA ASN A 272 1.01 -27.77 -7.37
C ASN A 272 -0.41 -28.12 -6.89
N ILE A 273 -1.16 -28.90 -7.66
CA ILE A 273 -2.55 -29.28 -7.35
C ILE A 273 -2.57 -30.75 -7.00
N VAL A 274 -3.14 -31.10 -5.83
CA VAL A 274 -3.37 -32.47 -5.38
C VAL A 274 -4.88 -32.64 -5.16
N ILE A 275 -5.44 -33.70 -5.73
CA ILE A 275 -6.86 -34.01 -5.60
C ILE A 275 -6.99 -35.24 -4.73
N GLU A 276 -7.77 -35.11 -3.65
CA GLU A 276 -8.10 -36.21 -2.74
C GLU A 276 -9.61 -36.41 -2.71
N GLU A 277 -10.03 -37.63 -3.12
CA GLU A 277 -11.44 -38.03 -3.03
C GLU A 277 -11.70 -38.74 -1.71
N GLN A 278 -12.59 -38.20 -0.91
CA GLN A 278 -13.14 -38.81 0.30
C GLN A 278 -14.62 -39.15 0.05
N LYS A 279 -15.18 -40.09 0.81
CA LYS A 279 -16.52 -40.67 0.56
C LYS A 279 -17.64 -39.73 0.13
N ASN A 280 -17.64 -38.46 0.52
CA ASN A 280 -18.62 -37.42 0.13
C ASN A 280 -18.01 -36.06 -0.09
N GLN A 281 -16.69 -35.99 -0.25
CA GLN A 281 -15.97 -34.73 -0.41
C GLN A 281 -14.87 -34.89 -1.44
N LEU A 282 -14.66 -33.85 -2.24
CA LEU A 282 -13.47 -33.70 -3.08
C LEU A 282 -12.64 -32.57 -2.49
N HIS A 283 -11.44 -32.88 -2.11
CA HIS A 283 -10.45 -31.92 -1.65
C HIS A 283 -9.50 -31.59 -2.80
N VAL A 284 -9.38 -30.32 -3.12
CA VAL A 284 -8.39 -29.80 -4.07
C VAL A 284 -7.39 -28.99 -3.25
N LEU A 285 -6.26 -29.64 -2.96
CA LEU A 285 -5.18 -29.09 -2.17
C LEU A 285 -4.17 -28.41 -3.09
N MET A 286 -3.74 -27.22 -2.72
CA MET A 286 -2.78 -26.42 -3.46
C MET A 286 -1.51 -26.26 -2.63
N LYS A 287 -0.37 -26.76 -3.11
CA LYS A 287 0.92 -26.65 -2.40
C LYS A 287 1.40 -25.19 -2.27
N GLN A 288 0.94 -24.33 -3.17
CA GLN A 288 1.11 -22.88 -3.09
C GLN A 288 -0.27 -22.22 -3.13
N PRO A 289 -0.51 -21.18 -2.30
CA PRO A 289 -1.81 -20.53 -2.29
C PRO A 289 -2.10 -19.84 -3.63
N PHE A 290 -3.34 -20.02 -4.12
CA PHE A 290 -3.86 -19.31 -5.29
C PHE A 290 -4.55 -18.02 -4.85
N ARG A 291 -4.37 -16.97 -5.63
CA ARG A 291 -5.19 -15.77 -5.52
C ARG A 291 -6.57 -16.09 -6.09
N THR A 292 -7.60 -16.04 -5.26
CA THR A 292 -8.93 -16.55 -5.61
C THR A 292 -10.00 -15.48 -5.51
N ILE A 293 -11.01 -15.59 -6.37
CA ILE A 293 -12.29 -14.92 -6.22
C ILE A 293 -13.38 -15.99 -6.10
N SER A 294 -14.24 -15.87 -5.11
CA SER A 294 -15.28 -16.86 -4.85
C SER A 294 -16.62 -16.21 -4.51
N ALA A 295 -17.71 -16.82 -5.02
CA ALA A 295 -19.08 -16.57 -4.59
C ALA A 295 -19.53 -17.55 -3.49
N GLY A 296 -18.61 -18.34 -2.89
CA GLY A 296 -18.88 -19.38 -1.90
C GLY A 296 -19.45 -18.88 -0.57
N ILE A 297 -19.84 -19.79 0.31
CA ILE A 297 -20.39 -19.46 1.63
C ILE A 297 -19.29 -18.94 2.55
N ASN A 298 -18.13 -19.59 2.54
CA ASN A 298 -16.93 -19.15 3.25
C ASN A 298 -15.93 -18.57 2.24
N GLY A 299 -15.23 -17.50 2.61
CA GLY A 299 -14.25 -16.88 1.73
C GLY A 299 -14.85 -16.13 0.54
N LYS A 300 -16.02 -15.49 0.72
CA LYS A 300 -16.62 -14.63 -0.32
C LYS A 300 -15.70 -13.48 -0.71
N GLY A 301 -15.62 -13.25 -2.01
CA GLY A 301 -14.82 -12.16 -2.58
C GLY A 301 -13.41 -12.59 -2.94
N LEU A 302 -12.48 -11.62 -2.92
CA LEU A 302 -11.07 -11.82 -3.23
C LEU A 302 -10.29 -12.27 -2.00
N GLY A 303 -9.50 -13.34 -2.13
CA GLY A 303 -8.70 -13.90 -1.04
C GLY A 303 -7.54 -14.75 -1.55
N TRP A 304 -6.87 -15.41 -0.62
CA TRP A 304 -5.92 -16.47 -0.90
C TRP A 304 -6.51 -17.79 -0.44
N SER A 305 -6.31 -18.87 -1.20
CA SER A 305 -6.81 -20.19 -0.87
C SER A 305 -5.77 -21.26 -1.14
N GLU A 306 -5.64 -22.18 -0.20
CA GLU A 306 -4.74 -23.35 -0.28
C GLU A 306 -5.53 -24.64 -0.46
N GLU A 307 -6.85 -24.59 -0.20
CA GLU A 307 -7.71 -25.76 -0.30
C GLU A 307 -9.09 -25.37 -0.80
N TRP A 308 -9.67 -26.18 -1.69
CA TRP A 308 -11.07 -26.12 -2.06
C TRP A 308 -11.74 -27.45 -1.69
N ILE A 309 -12.84 -27.38 -0.94
CA ILE A 309 -13.60 -28.55 -0.51
C ILE A 309 -14.97 -28.52 -1.15
N PHE A 310 -15.24 -29.48 -2.02
CA PHE A 310 -16.55 -29.70 -2.59
C PHE A 310 -17.24 -30.80 -1.76
N SER A 311 -18.26 -30.44 -0.98
CA SER A 311 -18.91 -31.36 -0.02
C SER A 311 -20.32 -31.72 -0.47
N GLY A 312 -20.66 -33.00 -0.35
CA GLY A 312 -22.03 -33.51 -0.56
C GLY A 312 -22.99 -33.30 0.62
N ASN A 313 -22.51 -32.81 1.75
CA ASN A 313 -23.29 -32.58 2.99
C ASN A 313 -23.11 -31.14 3.49
N GLU A 314 -24.11 -30.65 4.28
CA GLU A 314 -24.02 -29.37 5.02
C GLU A 314 -23.01 -29.39 6.18
N ASP A 315 -22.03 -30.27 6.16
CA ASP A 315 -21.07 -30.35 7.25
C ASP A 315 -20.19 -29.12 7.31
N ARG A 316 -20.54 -28.21 8.22
CA ARG A 316 -19.85 -26.96 8.49
C ARG A 316 -18.60 -27.15 9.38
N SER A 317 -18.25 -28.38 9.73
CA SER A 317 -17.11 -28.64 10.63
C SER A 317 -15.77 -28.19 10.06
N HIS A 318 -15.65 -28.13 8.74
CA HIS A 318 -14.46 -27.61 8.03
C HIS A 318 -14.55 -26.11 7.66
N ALA A 319 -15.67 -25.45 8.00
CA ALA A 319 -15.88 -24.05 7.70
C ALA A 319 -14.93 -23.08 8.45
N ASN A 320 -14.17 -23.58 9.40
CA ASN A 320 -13.25 -22.81 10.24
C ASN A 320 -11.77 -23.01 9.88
N SER A 321 -11.44 -23.77 8.84
CA SER A 321 -10.05 -23.88 8.39
C SER A 321 -9.65 -22.60 7.65
N GLU A 322 -8.66 -21.88 8.16
CA GLU A 322 -8.08 -20.72 7.48
C GLU A 322 -7.56 -21.14 6.11
N GLY A 323 -7.95 -20.41 5.06
CA GLY A 323 -7.51 -20.65 3.67
C GLY A 323 -8.34 -21.66 2.87
N ALA A 324 -9.34 -22.34 3.44
CA ALA A 324 -10.19 -23.26 2.70
C ALA A 324 -11.47 -22.61 2.16
N LEU A 325 -11.79 -22.87 0.89
CA LEU A 325 -13.08 -22.54 0.29
C LEU A 325 -13.99 -23.78 0.32
N VAL A 326 -15.14 -23.66 0.96
CA VAL A 326 -16.10 -24.78 1.09
C VAL A 326 -17.29 -24.53 0.18
N PHE A 327 -17.63 -25.54 -0.60
CA PHE A 327 -18.78 -25.58 -1.52
C PHE A 327 -19.78 -26.65 -1.01
N PRO A 328 -20.66 -26.33 -0.04
CA PRO A 328 -21.59 -27.28 0.51
C PRO A 328 -22.77 -27.53 -0.43
N SER A 329 -23.31 -28.75 -0.43
CA SER A 329 -24.63 -29.04 -1.01
C SER A 329 -25.73 -28.92 0.06
N HIS A 330 -26.90 -28.43 -0.33
CA HIS A 330 -27.99 -28.05 0.57
C HIS A 330 -28.94 -29.18 1.01
N LYS A 331 -28.65 -30.47 0.77
CA LYS A 331 -29.54 -31.57 1.20
C LYS A 331 -28.82 -32.75 1.82
N GLU A 332 -29.32 -33.15 2.97
CA GLU A 332 -28.90 -34.33 3.69
C GLU A 332 -29.08 -35.63 2.88
N ASN A 333 -28.12 -36.55 2.97
CA ASN A 333 -28.18 -37.95 2.55
C ASN A 333 -28.18 -38.27 1.03
N HIS A 334 -27.17 -37.85 0.28
CA HIS A 334 -26.92 -38.45 -1.04
C HIS A 334 -25.50 -39.02 -1.18
N PRO A 335 -25.35 -40.25 -1.70
CA PRO A 335 -24.13 -41.05 -1.53
C PRO A 335 -23.02 -40.82 -2.55
N SER A 336 -23.12 -39.87 -3.45
CA SER A 336 -22.03 -39.61 -4.41
C SER A 336 -22.00 -38.19 -4.94
N LEU A 337 -20.92 -37.50 -4.68
CA LEU A 337 -20.55 -36.28 -5.37
C LEU A 337 -19.95 -36.68 -6.72
N LEU A 338 -20.56 -36.24 -7.84
CA LEU A 338 -19.94 -36.41 -9.14
C LEU A 338 -19.04 -35.22 -9.42
N CYS A 339 -17.72 -35.44 -9.40
CA CYS A 339 -16.76 -34.43 -9.74
C CYS A 339 -16.04 -34.80 -11.03
N SER A 340 -15.87 -33.83 -11.93
CA SER A 340 -14.96 -33.97 -13.06
C SER A 340 -13.84 -32.97 -12.95
N PHE A 341 -12.62 -33.46 -12.99
CA PHE A 341 -11.41 -32.65 -13.06
C PHE A 341 -10.83 -32.71 -14.47
N ARG A 342 -10.50 -31.56 -15.03
CA ARG A 342 -9.88 -31.46 -16.34
C ARG A 342 -8.81 -30.39 -16.33
N GLU A 343 -7.61 -30.78 -16.72
CA GLU A 343 -6.51 -29.86 -16.94
C GLU A 343 -6.12 -29.77 -18.42
N GLY A 344 -5.42 -28.72 -18.79
CA GLY A 344 -4.91 -28.52 -20.13
C GLY A 344 -4.07 -27.25 -20.24
N ASN A 345 -3.54 -27.01 -21.42
CA ASN A 345 -2.72 -25.85 -21.72
C ASN A 345 -3.47 -24.93 -22.68
N ILE A 346 -3.30 -23.63 -22.51
CA ILE A 346 -3.86 -22.58 -23.38
C ILE A 346 -2.74 -22.13 -24.32
N PRO A 347 -2.86 -22.36 -25.63
CA PRO A 347 -1.89 -21.85 -26.60
C PRO A 347 -2.07 -20.32 -26.74
N ILE A 348 -0.97 -19.57 -26.62
CA ILE A 348 -0.91 -18.15 -26.95
C ILE A 348 -0.26 -18.00 -28.33
N GLU A 349 -0.78 -17.11 -29.18
CA GLU A 349 -0.45 -17.01 -30.61
C GLU A 349 1.04 -16.85 -30.97
N ASN A 350 1.91 -16.49 -30.02
CA ASN A 350 3.35 -16.33 -30.26
C ASN A 350 4.20 -17.57 -29.92
N GLY A 351 3.60 -18.71 -29.63
CA GLY A 351 4.27 -20.03 -29.64
C GLY A 351 5.29 -20.27 -28.52
N LYS A 352 5.38 -19.44 -27.50
CA LYS A 352 6.38 -19.60 -26.44
C LYS A 352 5.83 -19.86 -25.04
N ASP A 353 4.63 -19.41 -24.69
CA ASP A 353 4.12 -19.58 -23.34
C ASP A 353 2.70 -20.11 -23.37
N CYS A 354 2.54 -21.34 -22.87
CA CYS A 354 1.23 -21.92 -22.60
C CYS A 354 0.87 -21.66 -21.15
N CYS A 355 -0.29 -21.04 -20.88
CA CYS A 355 -0.85 -21.06 -19.53
C CYS A 355 -1.56 -22.38 -19.31
N SER A 356 -1.42 -22.96 -18.12
CA SER A 356 -2.16 -24.15 -17.73
C SER A 356 -3.47 -23.78 -17.06
N TYR A 357 -4.47 -24.65 -17.14
CA TYR A 357 -5.72 -24.48 -16.46
C TYR A 357 -6.26 -25.81 -15.94
N ALA A 358 -7.09 -25.73 -14.90
CA ALA A 358 -7.88 -26.84 -14.40
C ALA A 358 -9.33 -26.39 -14.20
N VAL A 359 -10.29 -27.14 -14.71
CA VAL A 359 -11.73 -26.94 -14.49
C VAL A 359 -12.24 -28.07 -13.63
N ILE A 360 -12.91 -27.69 -12.54
CA ILE A 360 -13.51 -28.61 -11.59
C ILE A 360 -15.02 -28.38 -11.65
N LEU A 361 -15.77 -29.43 -11.96
CA LEU A 361 -17.23 -29.41 -11.93
C LEU A 361 -17.68 -30.38 -10.87
N SER A 362 -18.47 -29.90 -9.94
CA SER A 362 -19.09 -30.71 -8.91
C SER A 362 -20.60 -30.66 -9.05
N LYS A 363 -21.25 -31.81 -9.04
CA LYS A 363 -22.71 -31.97 -9.16
C LYS A 363 -23.23 -32.96 -8.16
N THR A 364 -24.29 -32.62 -7.48
CA THR A 364 -25.03 -33.60 -6.66
C THR A 364 -26.05 -34.39 -7.52
N PRO A 365 -26.16 -35.73 -7.33
CA PRO A 365 -26.95 -36.58 -8.23
C PRO A 365 -28.43 -36.23 -8.38
N ASN A 366 -29.04 -35.63 -7.39
CA ASN A 366 -30.46 -35.25 -7.36
C ASN A 366 -30.69 -33.74 -7.49
N GLN A 367 -29.67 -32.95 -7.66
CA GLN A 367 -29.78 -31.50 -7.77
C GLN A 367 -29.30 -31.03 -9.16
N LYS A 368 -29.97 -30.05 -9.66
CA LYS A 368 -29.57 -29.36 -10.89
C LYS A 368 -28.48 -28.32 -10.66
N GLU A 369 -27.78 -28.41 -9.53
CA GLU A 369 -26.78 -27.44 -9.11
C GLU A 369 -25.38 -27.90 -9.51
N TYR A 370 -24.60 -26.98 -10.10
CA TYR A 370 -23.21 -27.22 -10.45
C TYR A 370 -22.34 -26.19 -9.75
N HIS A 371 -21.37 -26.66 -8.97
CA HIS A 371 -20.28 -25.81 -8.50
C HIS A 371 -19.16 -25.84 -9.52
N ILE A 372 -18.64 -24.68 -9.87
CA ILE A 372 -17.60 -24.50 -10.89
C ILE A 372 -16.35 -23.98 -10.23
N GLY A 373 -15.26 -24.74 -10.30
CA GLY A 373 -13.90 -24.31 -9.91
C GLY A 373 -13.06 -24.12 -11.16
N LEU A 374 -12.32 -23.03 -11.25
CA LEU A 374 -11.35 -22.76 -12.31
C LEU A 374 -10.02 -22.35 -11.66
N LEU A 375 -8.97 -23.09 -11.95
CA LEU A 375 -7.59 -22.77 -11.56
C LEU A 375 -6.75 -22.50 -12.80
N THR A 376 -5.84 -21.55 -12.74
CA THR A 376 -4.90 -21.25 -13.83
C THR A 376 -3.59 -20.70 -13.27
N ASP A 377 -2.49 -20.88 -14.01
CA ASP A 377 -1.20 -20.22 -13.76
C ASP A 377 -1.02 -18.94 -14.59
N ALA A 378 -2.05 -18.52 -15.33
CA ALA A 378 -2.05 -17.23 -16.00
C ALA A 378 -1.84 -16.09 -15.01
N LEU A 379 -0.99 -15.12 -15.36
CA LEU A 379 -0.73 -13.93 -14.56
C LEU A 379 -1.93 -12.97 -14.62
N LEU A 380 -2.90 -13.20 -13.75
CA LEU A 380 -4.14 -12.43 -13.66
C LEU A 380 -4.11 -11.45 -12.49
N THR A 381 -4.57 -10.23 -12.73
CA THR A 381 -4.84 -9.24 -11.68
C THR A 381 -6.18 -9.55 -10.97
N ASP A 382 -6.45 -8.88 -9.87
CA ASP A 382 -7.74 -9.00 -9.19
C ASP A 382 -8.91 -8.53 -10.10
N ALA A 383 -8.68 -7.51 -10.94
CA ALA A 383 -9.66 -7.07 -11.93
C ALA A 383 -9.91 -8.12 -13.01
N ASP A 384 -8.87 -8.82 -13.46
CA ASP A 384 -8.98 -9.91 -14.42
C ASP A 384 -9.78 -11.08 -13.84
N LEU A 385 -9.56 -11.41 -12.56
CA LEU A 385 -10.33 -12.45 -11.85
C LEU A 385 -11.82 -12.09 -11.75
N ILE A 386 -12.16 -10.83 -11.46
CA ILE A 386 -13.53 -10.33 -11.42
C ILE A 386 -14.17 -10.43 -12.82
N THR A 387 -13.44 -10.04 -13.85
CA THR A 387 -13.91 -10.12 -15.25
C THR A 387 -14.18 -11.57 -15.64
N LEU A 388 -13.26 -12.48 -15.35
CA LEU A 388 -13.41 -13.90 -15.65
C LEU A 388 -14.57 -14.53 -14.87
N LEU A 389 -14.74 -14.17 -13.59
CA LEU A 389 -15.91 -14.61 -12.79
C LEU A 389 -17.23 -14.19 -13.42
N THR A 390 -17.31 -12.95 -13.91
CA THR A 390 -18.51 -12.41 -14.57
C THR A 390 -18.81 -13.17 -15.86
N MET A 391 -17.77 -13.49 -16.64
CA MET A 391 -17.93 -14.26 -17.89
C MET A 391 -18.40 -15.69 -17.60
N VAL A 392 -17.82 -16.36 -16.60
CA VAL A 392 -18.22 -17.72 -16.18
C VAL A 392 -19.65 -17.73 -15.66
N ALA A 393 -20.05 -16.72 -14.88
CA ALA A 393 -21.43 -16.57 -14.43
C ALA A 393 -22.41 -16.37 -15.59
N GLY A 394 -21.99 -15.63 -16.63
CA GLY A 394 -22.77 -15.48 -17.87
C GLY A 394 -22.96 -16.79 -18.63
N VAL A 395 -21.95 -17.66 -18.69
CA VAL A 395 -22.05 -19.01 -19.24
C VAL A 395 -23.07 -19.83 -18.46
N LYS A 396 -22.94 -19.84 -17.13
CA LYS A 396 -23.87 -20.55 -16.24
C LYS A 396 -25.32 -20.12 -16.50
N ALA A 397 -25.58 -18.81 -16.60
CA ALA A 397 -26.91 -18.26 -16.85
C ALA A 397 -27.54 -18.74 -18.20
N LYS A 398 -26.72 -18.91 -19.27
CA LYS A 398 -27.19 -19.43 -20.57
C LYS A 398 -27.67 -20.87 -20.53
N TRP A 399 -27.24 -21.66 -19.56
CA TRP A 399 -27.57 -23.07 -19.47
C TRP A 399 -28.88 -23.33 -18.72
N HIS A 400 -29.67 -22.29 -18.39
CA HIS A 400 -30.99 -22.35 -17.77
C HIS A 400 -31.04 -23.26 -16.53
N PHE A 401 -30.12 -23.02 -15.56
CA PHE A 401 -30.28 -23.54 -14.22
C PHE A 401 -31.47 -22.83 -13.55
N ASP A 402 -32.33 -23.62 -12.87
CA ASP A 402 -33.53 -23.11 -12.21
C ASP A 402 -33.21 -21.88 -11.34
N GLN A 403 -34.17 -20.95 -11.16
CA GLN A 403 -33.98 -19.75 -10.33
C GLN A 403 -33.64 -20.05 -8.85
N SER A 404 -33.85 -21.31 -8.40
CA SER A 404 -33.45 -21.84 -7.10
C SER A 404 -31.98 -22.32 -7.04
N ASP A 405 -31.22 -22.21 -8.17
CA ASP A 405 -29.85 -22.72 -8.27
C ASP A 405 -28.88 -21.90 -7.42
N GLN A 406 -28.38 -22.51 -6.34
CA GLN A 406 -27.36 -21.95 -5.44
C GLN A 406 -25.94 -22.37 -5.83
N SER A 407 -25.72 -22.75 -7.08
CA SER A 407 -24.41 -23.14 -7.60
C SER A 407 -23.35 -22.03 -7.39
N LEU A 408 -22.22 -22.42 -6.88
CA LEU A 408 -21.12 -21.53 -6.55
C LEU A 408 -20.04 -21.54 -7.62
N ILE A 409 -19.35 -20.43 -7.79
CA ILE A 409 -18.25 -20.28 -8.71
C ILE A 409 -17.03 -19.81 -7.93
N ALA A 410 -15.88 -20.47 -8.14
CA ALA A 410 -14.58 -19.98 -7.68
C ALA A 410 -13.57 -20.00 -8.81
N ILE A 411 -12.75 -18.97 -8.86
CA ILE A 411 -11.67 -18.83 -9.83
C ILE A 411 -10.39 -18.53 -9.05
N GLY A 412 -9.33 -19.31 -9.29
CA GLY A 412 -8.03 -19.13 -8.69
C GLY A 412 -6.95 -18.96 -9.74
N ALA A 413 -6.04 -18.01 -9.53
CA ALA A 413 -4.84 -17.84 -10.32
C ALA A 413 -3.61 -18.05 -9.45
N LEU A 414 -2.70 -18.93 -9.92
CA LEU A 414 -1.39 -19.11 -9.33
C LEU A 414 -0.52 -17.91 -9.72
N ARG A 415 -0.14 -17.10 -8.77
CA ARG A 415 0.83 -16.03 -9.01
C ARG A 415 2.24 -16.64 -9.01
N ASN A 416 2.71 -17.02 -10.20
CA ASN A 416 4.10 -17.44 -10.36
C ASN A 416 5.02 -16.23 -10.15
N LYS A 417 5.88 -16.30 -9.12
CA LYS A 417 6.76 -15.20 -8.70
C LYS A 417 8.12 -15.23 -9.43
N ASN A 418 8.39 -16.28 -10.23
CA ASN A 418 9.67 -16.47 -10.90
C ASN A 418 9.81 -15.78 -12.27
N ALA A 419 8.82 -14.98 -12.68
CA ALA A 419 9.04 -14.12 -13.83
C ALA A 419 10.03 -13.03 -13.41
N GLU A 420 11.27 -13.10 -13.91
CA GLU A 420 12.30 -12.07 -13.75
C GLU A 420 11.66 -10.68 -13.97
N ALA A 421 12.01 -9.72 -13.12
CA ALA A 421 11.39 -8.38 -13.10
C ALA A 421 11.47 -7.64 -14.45
N GLU A 422 12.28 -8.12 -15.39
CA GLU A 422 12.39 -7.63 -16.78
C GLU A 422 11.42 -8.32 -17.75
N GLN A 423 10.75 -9.42 -17.38
CA GLN A 423 9.87 -10.21 -18.24
C GLN A 423 8.42 -10.30 -17.76
N ILE A 424 8.01 -9.59 -16.70
CA ILE A 424 6.59 -9.37 -16.43
C ILE A 424 6.06 -8.41 -17.50
N LYS A 425 5.97 -8.88 -18.73
CA LYS A 425 4.98 -8.39 -19.67
C LYS A 425 3.64 -8.73 -19.02
N CYS A 426 3.01 -7.74 -18.39
CA CYS A 426 1.58 -7.83 -18.15
C CYS A 426 0.98 -8.33 -19.48
N LEU A 427 0.21 -9.42 -19.42
CA LEU A 427 -0.52 -9.90 -20.57
C LEU A 427 -1.22 -8.69 -21.22
N SER A 428 -1.01 -8.51 -22.50
CA SER A 428 -1.73 -7.46 -23.22
C SER A 428 -3.24 -7.72 -23.10
N GLU A 429 -4.06 -6.71 -23.23
CA GLU A 429 -5.53 -6.86 -23.19
C GLU A 429 -6.02 -7.89 -24.23
N ILE A 430 -5.36 -7.98 -25.39
CA ILE A 430 -5.65 -8.97 -26.42
C ILE A 430 -5.33 -10.39 -25.95
N GLU A 431 -4.18 -10.61 -25.30
CA GLU A 431 -3.80 -11.92 -24.76
C GLU A 431 -4.74 -12.34 -23.61
N LYS A 432 -5.14 -11.43 -22.75
CA LYS A 432 -6.13 -11.69 -21.69
C LYS A 432 -7.48 -12.08 -22.28
N GLU A 433 -7.96 -11.37 -23.30
CA GLU A 433 -9.23 -11.65 -23.97
C GLU A 433 -9.22 -13.03 -24.63
N GLN A 434 -8.11 -13.43 -25.25
CA GLN A 434 -7.90 -14.77 -25.80
C GLN A 434 -7.93 -15.85 -24.73
N ILE A 435 -7.21 -15.66 -23.62
CA ILE A 435 -7.21 -16.58 -22.48
C ILE A 435 -8.62 -16.72 -21.91
N PHE A 436 -9.30 -15.62 -21.64
CA PHE A 436 -10.66 -15.63 -21.08
C PHE A 436 -11.65 -16.34 -22.00
N SER A 437 -11.64 -16.01 -23.29
CA SER A 437 -12.49 -16.66 -24.29
C SER A 437 -12.24 -18.16 -24.36
N TYR A 438 -10.98 -18.58 -24.28
CA TYR A 438 -10.60 -19.99 -24.28
C TYR A 438 -11.07 -20.71 -23.00
N LEU A 439 -10.85 -20.13 -21.83
CA LEU A 439 -11.28 -20.70 -20.54
C LEU A 439 -12.80 -20.83 -20.46
N VAL A 440 -13.53 -19.78 -20.87
CA VAL A 440 -15.00 -19.80 -20.95
C VAL A 440 -15.49 -20.91 -21.86
N LYS A 441 -14.90 -21.06 -23.06
CA LYS A 441 -15.23 -22.14 -24.00
C LYS A 441 -14.97 -23.52 -23.41
N LYS A 442 -13.90 -23.70 -22.62
CA LYS A 442 -13.61 -24.98 -21.96
C LYS A 442 -14.63 -25.32 -20.88
N ILE A 443 -15.09 -24.33 -20.13
CA ILE A 443 -16.19 -24.50 -19.16
C ILE A 443 -17.47 -24.88 -19.88
N GLU A 444 -17.84 -24.20 -20.98
CA GLU A 444 -19.01 -24.55 -21.80
C GLU A 444 -18.92 -25.99 -22.30
N GLN A 445 -17.77 -26.42 -22.82
CA GLN A 445 -17.55 -27.78 -23.27
C GLN A 445 -17.67 -28.81 -22.15
N ALA A 446 -17.15 -28.50 -20.95
CA ALA A 446 -17.26 -29.36 -19.80
C ALA A 446 -18.71 -29.53 -19.36
N LEU A 447 -19.47 -28.44 -19.24
CA LEU A 447 -20.90 -28.45 -18.90
C LEU A 447 -21.74 -29.22 -19.94
N LYS A 448 -21.43 -29.06 -21.24
CA LYS A 448 -22.13 -29.77 -22.32
C LYS A 448 -21.96 -31.27 -22.21
N ARG A 449 -20.72 -31.75 -21.99
CA ARG A 449 -20.43 -33.18 -21.88
C ARG A 449 -21.15 -33.81 -20.67
N GLU A 450 -21.09 -33.14 -19.51
CA GLU A 450 -21.80 -33.60 -18.31
C GLU A 450 -23.32 -33.71 -18.52
N ARG A 451 -23.91 -32.80 -19.34
CA ARG A 451 -25.30 -32.86 -19.69
C ARG A 451 -25.60 -34.04 -20.61
N ASP A 452 -24.76 -34.26 -21.64
CA ASP A 452 -24.92 -35.33 -22.61
C ASP A 452 -24.77 -36.71 -21.94
N GLU A 453 -23.78 -36.88 -21.06
CA GLU A 453 -23.60 -38.11 -20.26
C GLU A 453 -24.76 -38.36 -19.30
N SER A 454 -25.33 -37.30 -18.70
CA SER A 454 -26.52 -37.41 -17.84
C SER A 454 -27.80 -37.74 -18.60
N ALA A 455 -27.84 -37.47 -19.92
CA ALA A 455 -28.97 -37.82 -20.79
C ALA A 455 -28.92 -39.29 -21.27
N VAL A 456 -27.72 -39.88 -21.35
CA VAL A 456 -27.51 -41.29 -21.74
C VAL A 456 -27.80 -42.26 -20.59
N LEU A 457 -27.75 -41.77 -19.34
CA LEU A 457 -28.05 -42.58 -18.14
C LEU A 457 -29.52 -42.54 -17.71
N ARG A 458 -30.38 -41.87 -18.46
CA ARG A 458 -31.83 -41.89 -18.35
C ARG A 458 -32.46 -42.74 -19.44
#